data_41ddf1518921de96033a13df0c32d3c1
#
_entry.id   41ddf1518921de96033a13df0c32d3c1
#
_cell.length_a   1.000
_cell.length_b   1.000
_cell.length_c   1.000
_cell.angle_alpha   90.00
_cell.angle_beta   90.00
_cell.angle_gamma   90.00
#
_symmetry.space_group_name_H-M   'P 1'
#
loop_
_entity.id
_entity.type
_entity.pdbx_description
1 polymer ?
#
loop_
_entity_poly.entity_id
_entity_poly.type
_entity_poly.pdbx_seq_one_letter_code
_entity_poly.pdbx_strand_id
1 'polypeptide(L)'
;MRATRQMAVCLILLVAPAVSVSAVELAKTGDILVDAEALMIRGGINGLSFQQDALISHQGYQYVGYYDGKRRVCLARRKQSEESWQVIRFEDYRFTSVDSHNTISVGICPKDGTIHLSFDHHGHPLHYRMSKKRVVSQPEKAKWTASLFGPVVSELERGKPIALTYPRFWQTPQGGLQFCYRVRGAGDGDRVLVDYSPKTGNWGGTRQIDSGAGTFKDHWGQSPSRCSYPNGYSFGPDGNLHVTWVWREGKGNANHDLMYSYSEDNGRTWLNNKGEKLSIPHVGSPDITVAAIPRGLGLINTGGQAVDSKGRVHAVIWHCSKETLAAEGQQPSKGYGFGPPKARRYHHYWRDVDGKWRHRELPWMAGNRPKVLTDLNGNALLIWGAAQPDAEWFGSGWFRHADLKIAVATAKSGYTDWRIVHVERGPFANEMLADTHRWQRDGTLSVMVQETADHHVPSRLRIVEFRIRK
;
A
#
# COMPACT_ATOMS: atom_id res chain seq x y z
N MET A 1 -8.56 48.51 70.14
CA MET A 1 -7.75 47.34 69.75
C MET A 1 -8.59 46.43 68.87
N ARG A 2 -8.37 46.45 67.54
CA ARG A 2 -9.02 45.54 66.61
C ARG A 2 -7.98 44.53 66.15
N ALA A 3 -8.22 43.25 66.43
CA ALA A 3 -7.38 42.14 66.00
C ALA A 3 -7.75 41.70 64.58
N THR A 4 -6.84 41.84 63.63
CA THR A 4 -6.95 41.33 62.30
C THR A 4 -6.51 39.86 62.27
N ARG A 5 -7.42 38.94 61.92
CA ARG A 5 -7.13 37.54 61.68
C ARG A 5 -6.65 37.38 60.20
N GLN A 6 -5.43 37.00 60.01
CA GLN A 6 -4.92 36.55 58.73
C GLN A 6 -5.35 35.10 58.50
N MET A 7 -6.13 34.85 57.42
CA MET A 7 -6.41 33.51 56.91
C MET A 7 -5.28 33.09 55.99
N ALA A 8 -4.56 32.03 56.34
CA ALA A 8 -3.61 31.38 55.47
C ALA A 8 -4.37 30.44 54.55
N VAL A 9 -4.30 30.70 53.24
CA VAL A 9 -4.81 29.80 52.19
C VAL A 9 -3.70 28.80 51.83
N CYS A 10 -3.85 27.53 52.24
CA CYS A 10 -3.00 26.45 51.80
C CYS A 10 -3.40 26.03 50.35
N LEU A 11 -2.56 26.34 49.40
CA LEU A 11 -2.70 25.86 48.01
C LEU A 11 -2.17 24.42 47.93
N ILE A 12 -3.06 23.44 47.89
CA ILE A 12 -2.69 22.03 47.63
C ILE A 12 -2.50 21.88 46.13
N LEU A 13 -1.24 21.81 45.67
CA LEU A 13 -0.87 21.43 44.33
C LEU A 13 -1.12 19.90 44.17
N LEU A 14 -2.23 19.53 43.54
CA LEU A 14 -2.46 18.17 43.08
C LEU A 14 -1.51 17.89 41.89
N VAL A 15 -0.38 17.24 42.14
CA VAL A 15 0.46 16.66 41.13
C VAL A 15 -0.23 15.38 40.64
N ALA A 16 -0.91 15.46 39.51
CA ALA A 16 -1.41 14.28 38.86
C ALA A 16 -0.20 13.40 38.44
N PRO A 17 -0.22 12.08 38.71
CA PRO A 17 0.85 11.21 38.28
C PRO A 17 0.90 11.21 36.73
N ALA A 18 2.05 11.57 36.16
CA ALA A 18 2.31 11.42 34.76
C ALA A 18 2.28 9.92 34.45
N VAL A 19 1.19 9.44 33.87
CA VAL A 19 1.10 8.08 33.32
C VAL A 19 2.11 8.02 32.18
N SER A 20 3.27 7.43 32.41
CA SER A 20 4.22 7.15 31.36
C SER A 20 3.56 6.20 30.37
N VAL A 21 3.17 6.72 29.23
CA VAL A 21 2.76 5.90 28.09
C VAL A 21 4.02 5.18 27.64
N SER A 22 4.09 3.87 27.85
CA SER A 22 5.18 3.04 27.30
C SER A 22 5.27 3.31 25.82
N ALA A 23 6.37 3.91 25.39
CA ALA A 23 6.58 4.26 24.00
C ALA A 23 6.74 2.98 23.20
N VAL A 24 5.97 2.82 22.12
CA VAL A 24 6.20 1.74 21.15
C VAL A 24 7.60 1.93 20.57
N GLU A 25 8.51 1.01 20.82
CA GLU A 25 9.86 0.98 20.27
C GLU A 25 10.00 -0.21 19.34
N LEU A 26 10.76 -0.03 18.25
CA LEU A 26 11.10 -1.10 17.32
C LEU A 26 12.57 -1.48 17.46
N ALA A 27 12.84 -2.77 17.55
CA ALA A 27 14.19 -3.32 17.44
C ALA A 27 14.37 -3.95 16.06
N LYS A 28 15.46 -3.63 15.37
CA LYS A 28 15.90 -4.35 14.16
C LYS A 28 16.32 -5.76 14.58
N THR A 29 15.76 -6.78 13.92
CA THR A 29 15.98 -8.19 14.25
C THR A 29 16.58 -8.99 13.09
N GLY A 30 16.62 -8.42 11.90
CA GLY A 30 17.21 -9.09 10.73
C GLY A 30 17.49 -8.13 9.59
N ASP A 31 18.41 -8.54 8.74
CA ASP A 31 18.81 -7.84 7.52
C ASP A 31 19.28 -8.86 6.49
N ILE A 32 18.36 -9.35 5.66
CA ILE A 32 18.52 -10.56 4.88
C ILE A 32 18.61 -10.20 3.40
N LEU A 33 19.71 -10.57 2.75
CA LEU A 33 19.90 -10.40 1.31
C LEU A 33 19.02 -11.38 0.53
N VAL A 34 18.15 -10.85 -0.34
CA VAL A 34 17.34 -11.67 -1.26
C VAL A 34 18.10 -11.97 -2.54
N ASP A 35 18.65 -10.93 -3.17
CA ASP A 35 19.48 -11.03 -4.36
C ASP A 35 20.45 -9.85 -4.41
N ALA A 36 21.70 -10.11 -4.81
CA ALA A 36 22.73 -9.09 -4.97
C ALA A 36 22.58 -8.29 -6.28
N GLU A 37 21.87 -8.88 -7.26
CA GLU A 37 21.77 -8.37 -8.64
C GLU A 37 20.32 -8.20 -9.09
N ALA A 38 19.47 -7.59 -8.25
CA ALA A 38 18.09 -7.28 -8.62
C ALA A 38 18.06 -6.09 -9.60
N LEU A 39 17.15 -6.16 -10.59
CA LEU A 39 17.01 -5.15 -11.63
C LEU A 39 16.71 -3.77 -11.04
N MET A 40 17.44 -2.75 -11.48
CA MET A 40 17.17 -1.35 -11.19
C MET A 40 16.68 -0.62 -12.43
N ILE A 41 15.49 -0.06 -12.37
CA ILE A 41 14.94 0.82 -13.42
C ILE A 41 14.42 2.08 -12.74
N ARG A 42 14.93 3.23 -13.14
CA ARG A 42 14.58 4.55 -12.60
C ARG A 42 14.62 4.56 -11.06
N GLY A 43 13.50 4.75 -10.39
CA GLY A 43 13.40 4.80 -8.94
C GLY A 43 13.31 3.43 -8.23
N GLY A 44 13.54 2.33 -8.93
CA GLY A 44 13.49 0.98 -8.38
C GLY A 44 12.23 0.21 -8.75
N ILE A 45 12.31 -0.75 -9.67
CA ILE A 45 11.14 -1.52 -10.13
C ILE A 45 10.66 -2.51 -9.07
N ASN A 46 11.56 -3.12 -8.32
CA ASN A 46 11.20 -4.15 -7.33
C ASN A 46 10.62 -3.53 -6.04
N GLY A 47 10.98 -2.29 -5.73
CA GLY A 47 10.47 -1.57 -4.56
C GLY A 47 9.22 -0.73 -4.84
N LEU A 48 8.83 -0.55 -6.10
CA LEU A 48 7.67 0.25 -6.43
C LEU A 48 6.39 -0.52 -6.17
N SER A 49 5.56 0.02 -5.30
CA SER A 49 4.42 -0.73 -4.83
C SER A 49 3.19 -0.55 -5.70
N PHE A 50 2.85 0.68 -6.09
CA PHE A 50 1.52 0.99 -6.62
C PHE A 50 0.41 0.16 -5.96
N GLN A 51 0.63 -0.21 -4.67
CA GLN A 51 -0.18 -1.17 -3.91
C GLN A 51 -0.19 -2.60 -4.50
N GLN A 52 0.79 -2.94 -5.28
CA GLN A 52 1.03 -4.29 -5.75
C GLN A 52 2.00 -4.95 -4.77
N ASP A 53 1.58 -6.05 -4.14
CA ASP A 53 2.38 -6.69 -3.11
C ASP A 53 3.19 -7.85 -3.72
N ALA A 54 4.52 -7.71 -3.69
CA ALA A 54 5.45 -8.73 -4.14
C ALA A 54 6.11 -9.48 -2.97
N LEU A 55 5.77 -9.13 -1.73
CA LEU A 55 6.28 -9.74 -0.50
C LEU A 55 5.11 -10.28 0.31
N ILE A 56 5.10 -11.59 0.57
CA ILE A 56 4.01 -12.25 1.30
C ILE A 56 4.54 -13.43 2.12
N SER A 57 4.02 -13.61 3.33
CA SER A 57 4.30 -14.78 4.17
C SER A 57 3.10 -15.72 4.29
N HIS A 58 3.39 -17.02 4.31
CA HIS A 58 2.39 -18.05 4.54
C HIS A 58 3.01 -19.26 5.23
N GLN A 59 2.38 -19.76 6.30
CA GLN A 59 2.77 -20.99 7.04
C GLN A 59 4.27 -21.14 7.32
N GLY A 60 4.90 -20.09 7.89
CA GLY A 60 6.32 -20.11 8.28
C GLY A 60 7.30 -19.89 7.13
N TYR A 61 6.82 -19.68 5.91
CA TYR A 61 7.61 -19.29 4.75
C TYR A 61 7.34 -17.85 4.35
N GLN A 62 8.34 -17.24 3.72
CA GLN A 62 8.24 -15.91 3.11
C GLN A 62 8.58 -16.02 1.62
N TYR A 63 7.82 -15.31 0.78
CA TYR A 63 7.93 -15.32 -0.68
C TYR A 63 8.15 -13.90 -1.19
N VAL A 64 9.07 -13.75 -2.16
CA VAL A 64 9.39 -12.46 -2.80
C VAL A 64 9.38 -12.63 -4.31
N GLY A 65 8.52 -11.85 -4.98
CA GLY A 65 8.53 -11.70 -6.42
C GLY A 65 9.41 -10.51 -6.84
N TYR A 66 10.34 -10.70 -7.78
CA TYR A 66 11.21 -9.62 -8.24
C TYR A 66 11.75 -9.89 -9.66
N TYR A 67 12.33 -8.87 -10.29
CA TYR A 67 13.12 -9.02 -11.51
C TYR A 67 14.60 -8.99 -11.17
N ASP A 68 15.37 -9.94 -11.70
CA ASP A 68 16.82 -9.94 -11.59
C ASP A 68 17.51 -9.09 -12.66
N GLY A 69 18.82 -8.90 -12.52
CA GLY A 69 19.64 -8.11 -13.46
C GLY A 69 19.63 -8.64 -14.89
N LYS A 70 19.26 -9.90 -15.12
CA LYS A 70 19.02 -10.48 -16.47
C LYS A 70 17.56 -10.30 -16.92
N ARG A 71 16.78 -9.48 -16.21
CA ARG A 71 15.39 -9.13 -16.51
C ARG A 71 14.42 -10.31 -16.46
N ARG A 72 14.78 -11.38 -15.73
CA ARG A 72 13.90 -12.54 -15.50
C ARG A 72 12.92 -12.24 -14.38
N VAL A 73 11.72 -12.78 -14.50
CA VAL A 73 10.81 -12.90 -13.36
C VAL A 73 11.40 -13.94 -12.40
N CYS A 74 11.54 -13.57 -11.15
CA CYS A 74 12.05 -14.42 -10.09
C CYS A 74 11.03 -14.55 -8.97
N LEU A 75 10.99 -15.74 -8.35
CA LEU A 75 10.25 -15.98 -7.11
C LEU A 75 11.19 -16.64 -6.10
N ALA A 76 11.58 -15.90 -5.08
CA ALA A 76 12.34 -16.40 -3.97
C ALA A 76 11.41 -16.90 -2.86
N ARG A 77 11.84 -17.97 -2.14
CA ARG A 77 11.22 -18.40 -0.87
C ARG A 77 12.29 -18.66 0.18
N ARG A 78 11.97 -18.45 1.45
CA ARG A 78 12.78 -18.89 2.60
C ARG A 78 11.89 -19.38 3.74
N LYS A 79 12.40 -20.24 4.61
CA LYS A 79 11.84 -20.40 5.94
C LYS A 79 12.12 -19.13 6.74
N GLN A 80 11.15 -18.69 7.52
CA GLN A 80 11.31 -17.47 8.32
C GLN A 80 12.34 -17.62 9.45
N SER A 81 12.68 -18.85 9.82
CA SER A 81 13.76 -19.17 10.75
C SER A 81 15.16 -19.21 10.12
N GLU A 82 15.25 -19.06 8.80
CA GLU A 82 16.50 -19.13 8.03
C GLU A 82 16.71 -17.81 7.28
N GLU A 83 17.98 -17.50 6.96
CA GLU A 83 18.34 -16.32 6.17
C GLU A 83 18.52 -16.66 4.68
N SER A 84 18.68 -17.94 4.34
CA SER A 84 18.94 -18.40 2.98
C SER A 84 17.66 -18.47 2.14
N TRP A 85 17.78 -18.03 0.88
CA TRP A 85 16.70 -18.07 -0.09
C TRP A 85 16.88 -19.14 -1.14
N GLN A 86 15.82 -19.84 -1.47
CA GLN A 86 15.70 -20.66 -2.67
C GLN A 86 15.03 -19.83 -3.76
N VAL A 87 15.64 -19.71 -4.94
CA VAL A 87 15.15 -18.82 -5.99
C VAL A 87 14.81 -19.60 -7.25
N ILE A 88 13.57 -19.46 -7.71
CA ILE A 88 13.18 -19.82 -9.07
C ILE A 88 13.42 -18.60 -9.96
N ARG A 89 14.18 -18.79 -11.05
CA ARG A 89 14.35 -17.82 -12.13
C ARG A 89 13.65 -18.38 -13.37
N PHE A 90 12.59 -17.71 -13.81
CA PHE A 90 11.83 -18.17 -14.98
C PHE A 90 12.53 -17.76 -16.26
N GLU A 91 12.91 -18.76 -17.08
CA GLU A 91 13.66 -18.55 -18.32
C GLU A 91 12.76 -18.25 -19.52
N ASP A 92 11.47 -18.50 -19.40
CA ASP A 92 10.47 -18.36 -20.45
C ASP A 92 9.87 -16.95 -20.61
N TYR A 93 10.33 -16.00 -19.77
CA TYR A 93 9.90 -14.61 -19.85
C TYR A 93 11.03 -13.63 -19.50
N ARG A 94 11.10 -12.55 -20.27
CA ARG A 94 12.02 -11.43 -20.02
C ARG A 94 11.25 -10.13 -20.00
N PHE A 95 11.41 -9.38 -18.93
CA PHE A 95 10.91 -8.01 -18.81
C PHE A 95 11.63 -7.11 -19.81
N THR A 96 10.91 -6.48 -20.74
CA THR A 96 11.50 -5.66 -21.81
C THR A 96 11.26 -4.17 -21.63
N SER A 97 10.27 -3.78 -20.86
CA SER A 97 9.92 -2.38 -20.62
C SER A 97 11.02 -1.62 -19.84
N VAL A 98 10.98 -0.30 -19.91
CA VAL A 98 11.72 0.63 -19.04
C VAL A 98 10.78 1.35 -18.08
N ASP A 99 9.52 0.92 -18.01
CA ASP A 99 8.50 1.51 -17.17
C ASP A 99 8.49 0.85 -15.79
N SER A 100 8.83 1.61 -14.79
CA SER A 100 8.88 1.15 -13.40
C SER A 100 7.50 0.88 -12.76
N HIS A 101 6.39 1.15 -13.47
CA HIS A 101 5.06 0.73 -13.02
C HIS A 101 4.82 -0.78 -13.19
N ASN A 102 5.60 -1.45 -14.03
CA ASN A 102 5.42 -2.84 -14.41
C ASN A 102 5.92 -3.83 -13.35
N THR A 103 5.57 -3.60 -12.09
CA THR A 103 6.00 -4.38 -10.92
C THR A 103 5.36 -5.78 -10.91
N ILE A 104 5.79 -6.61 -9.95
CA ILE A 104 5.24 -7.95 -9.74
C ILE A 104 4.23 -7.91 -8.59
N SER A 105 3.14 -8.66 -8.75
CA SER A 105 2.15 -8.97 -7.71
C SER A 105 2.18 -10.46 -7.41
N VAL A 106 2.21 -10.81 -6.13
CA VAL A 106 2.19 -12.20 -5.64
C VAL A 106 0.93 -12.44 -4.84
N GLY A 107 0.17 -13.48 -5.17
CA GLY A 107 -0.98 -13.94 -4.43
C GLY A 107 -0.81 -15.38 -3.96
N ILE A 108 -1.39 -15.71 -2.81
CA ILE A 108 -1.45 -17.09 -2.28
C ILE A 108 -2.90 -17.41 -1.98
N CYS A 109 -3.40 -18.53 -2.52
CA CYS A 109 -4.68 -19.07 -2.11
C CYS A 109 -4.47 -20.10 -0.97
N PRO A 110 -4.87 -19.80 0.28
CA PRO A 110 -4.71 -20.73 1.39
C PRO A 110 -5.46 -22.04 1.22
N LYS A 111 -6.62 -22.02 0.55
CA LYS A 111 -7.51 -23.20 0.41
C LYS A 111 -6.91 -24.33 -0.41
N ASP A 112 -6.17 -24.03 -1.45
CA ASP A 112 -5.58 -25.08 -2.30
C ASP A 112 -4.04 -25.03 -2.34
N GLY A 113 -3.44 -24.04 -1.68
CA GLY A 113 -2.00 -23.90 -1.54
C GLY A 113 -1.30 -23.49 -2.84
N THR A 114 -1.99 -22.77 -3.73
CA THR A 114 -1.42 -22.23 -4.97
C THR A 114 -0.76 -20.87 -4.76
N ILE A 115 0.27 -20.59 -5.56
CA ILE A 115 0.90 -19.28 -5.71
C ILE A 115 0.50 -18.70 -7.07
N HIS A 116 0.15 -17.44 -7.10
CA HIS A 116 -0.25 -16.69 -8.28
C HIS A 116 0.70 -15.52 -8.50
N LEU A 117 1.20 -15.36 -9.72
CA LEU A 117 2.07 -14.28 -10.13
C LEU A 117 1.43 -13.50 -11.27
N SER A 118 1.39 -12.17 -11.14
CA SER A 118 1.01 -11.26 -12.21
C SER A 118 2.07 -10.19 -12.33
N PHE A 119 2.59 -9.91 -13.53
CA PHE A 119 3.79 -9.10 -13.72
C PHE A 119 3.80 -8.38 -15.07
N ASP A 120 4.55 -7.27 -15.12
CA ASP A 120 4.80 -6.46 -16.33
C ASP A 120 3.54 -5.83 -16.93
N HIS A 121 2.82 -5.03 -16.12
CA HIS A 121 1.56 -4.42 -16.56
C HIS A 121 1.50 -2.91 -16.35
N HIS A 122 1.37 -2.19 -17.44
CA HIS A 122 0.95 -0.79 -17.48
C HIS A 122 0.21 -0.53 -18.81
N GLY A 123 -0.98 -1.15 -18.95
CA GLY A 123 -1.73 -1.19 -20.20
C GLY A 123 -1.30 -2.32 -21.14
N HIS A 124 -0.57 -3.30 -20.62
CA HIS A 124 -0.08 -4.45 -21.39
C HIS A 124 -1.04 -5.65 -21.29
N PRO A 125 -0.94 -6.63 -22.22
CA PRO A 125 -1.60 -7.91 -22.07
C PRO A 125 -1.27 -8.55 -20.71
N LEU A 126 -2.20 -9.33 -20.19
CA LEU A 126 -1.97 -10.05 -18.94
C LEU A 126 -0.77 -11.00 -19.09
N HIS A 127 0.17 -10.90 -18.16
CA HIS A 127 1.19 -11.91 -17.92
C HIS A 127 0.92 -12.50 -16.53
N TYR A 128 0.35 -13.69 -16.53
CA TYR A 128 -0.06 -14.39 -15.33
C TYR A 128 0.39 -15.85 -15.38
N ARG A 129 0.82 -16.36 -14.23
CA ARG A 129 1.05 -17.79 -14.03
C ARG A 129 0.65 -18.22 -12.63
N MET A 130 0.35 -19.49 -12.49
CA MET A 130 -0.07 -20.10 -11.25
C MET A 130 0.76 -21.36 -10.97
N SER A 131 1.03 -21.63 -9.70
CA SER A 131 1.67 -22.86 -9.29
C SER A 131 0.70 -24.04 -9.28
N LYS A 132 1.25 -25.25 -9.18
CA LYS A 132 0.50 -26.46 -8.79
C LYS A 132 -0.13 -26.26 -7.42
N LYS A 133 -1.19 -27.00 -7.12
CA LYS A 133 -1.82 -27.04 -5.80
C LYS A 133 -0.85 -27.57 -4.74
N ARG A 134 -1.07 -27.18 -3.48
CA ARG A 134 -0.34 -27.60 -2.28
C ARG A 134 1.12 -27.12 -2.19
N VAL A 135 1.58 -26.25 -3.07
CA VAL A 135 2.97 -25.76 -3.06
C VAL A 135 3.29 -25.01 -1.76
N VAL A 136 2.37 -24.19 -1.25
CA VAL A 136 2.58 -23.47 0.01
C VAL A 136 2.05 -24.19 1.25
N SER A 137 1.14 -25.15 1.10
CA SER A 137 0.62 -25.94 2.24
C SER A 137 1.51 -27.16 2.57
N GLN A 138 2.40 -27.56 1.65
CA GLN A 138 3.37 -28.62 1.84
C GLN A 138 4.74 -28.22 1.28
N PRO A 139 5.30 -27.07 1.73
CA PRO A 139 6.46 -26.46 1.07
C PRO A 139 7.71 -27.34 1.12
N GLU A 140 7.85 -28.20 2.15
CA GLU A 140 8.99 -29.11 2.30
C GLU A 140 8.99 -30.25 1.27
N LYS A 141 7.80 -30.62 0.74
CA LYS A 141 7.66 -31.72 -0.21
C LYS A 141 7.94 -31.28 -1.65
N ALA A 142 7.91 -30.01 -1.93
CA ALA A 142 8.07 -29.46 -3.27
C ALA A 142 9.52 -29.04 -3.52
N LYS A 143 10.21 -29.72 -4.44
CA LYS A 143 11.48 -29.19 -4.96
C LYS A 143 11.22 -27.84 -5.62
N TRP A 144 11.91 -26.79 -5.13
CA TRP A 144 11.65 -25.42 -5.55
C TRP A 144 12.24 -25.12 -6.93
N THR A 145 11.48 -25.39 -7.97
CA THR A 145 11.89 -25.25 -9.38
C THR A 145 10.75 -24.68 -10.22
N ALA A 146 11.07 -24.15 -11.40
CA ALA A 146 10.10 -23.59 -12.34
C ALA A 146 9.00 -24.58 -12.78
N SER A 147 9.28 -25.89 -12.74
CA SER A 147 8.30 -26.93 -13.07
C SER A 147 7.09 -27.03 -12.13
N LEU A 148 7.14 -26.30 -10.99
CA LEU A 148 5.99 -26.13 -10.12
C LEU A 148 4.92 -25.19 -10.71
N PHE A 149 5.27 -24.40 -11.70
CA PHE A 149 4.41 -23.39 -12.29
C PHE A 149 3.99 -23.74 -13.71
N GLY A 150 2.77 -23.35 -14.07
CA GLY A 150 2.29 -23.38 -15.43
C GLY A 150 2.95 -22.32 -16.33
N PRO A 151 2.63 -22.33 -17.64
CA PRO A 151 3.10 -21.31 -18.56
C PRO A 151 2.56 -19.92 -18.21
N VAL A 152 3.12 -18.88 -18.82
CA VAL A 152 2.53 -17.53 -18.80
C VAL A 152 1.30 -17.53 -19.70
N VAL A 153 0.19 -17.03 -19.18
CA VAL A 153 -1.07 -16.88 -19.93
C VAL A 153 -1.52 -15.41 -19.96
N SER A 154 -2.31 -15.05 -20.97
CA SER A 154 -2.85 -13.70 -21.18
C SER A 154 -4.35 -13.59 -20.89
N GLU A 155 -4.94 -14.61 -20.30
CA GLU A 155 -6.36 -14.68 -19.98
C GLU A 155 -6.58 -15.29 -18.60
N LEU A 156 -7.61 -14.87 -17.89
CA LEU A 156 -8.10 -15.51 -16.66
C LEU A 156 -9.27 -16.43 -16.94
N GLU A 157 -10.11 -16.05 -17.86
CA GLU A 157 -11.23 -16.84 -18.39
C GLU A 157 -10.93 -17.21 -19.83
N ARG A 158 -11.10 -18.48 -20.17
CA ARG A 158 -10.76 -19.03 -21.48
C ARG A 158 -11.39 -18.23 -22.62
N GLY A 159 -10.57 -17.84 -23.59
CA GLY A 159 -10.99 -17.08 -24.78
C GLY A 159 -11.26 -15.58 -24.50
N LYS A 160 -10.89 -15.07 -23.32
CA LYS A 160 -11.03 -13.66 -22.95
C LYS A 160 -9.69 -13.03 -22.57
N PRO A 161 -8.81 -12.76 -23.54
CA PRO A 161 -7.56 -12.07 -23.27
C PRO A 161 -7.84 -10.66 -22.72
N ILE A 162 -7.04 -10.23 -21.77
CA ILE A 162 -7.20 -8.93 -21.12
C ILE A 162 -5.90 -8.14 -21.18
N ALA A 163 -6.00 -6.81 -21.30
CA ALA A 163 -4.93 -5.87 -21.07
C ALA A 163 -5.25 -5.08 -19.79
N LEU A 164 -4.26 -4.91 -18.93
CA LEU A 164 -4.50 -4.38 -17.61
C LEU A 164 -3.35 -3.54 -17.06
N THR A 165 -3.66 -2.86 -15.97
CA THR A 165 -2.75 -2.03 -15.18
C THR A 165 -3.02 -2.29 -13.69
N TYR A 166 -1.95 -2.24 -12.86
CA TYR A 166 -2.01 -2.31 -11.39
C TYR A 166 -2.73 -3.56 -10.85
N PRO A 167 -2.29 -4.77 -11.19
CA PRO A 167 -2.86 -6.01 -10.66
C PRO A 167 -2.57 -6.14 -9.15
N ARG A 168 -3.55 -6.65 -8.39
CA ARG A 168 -3.42 -6.91 -6.96
C ARG A 168 -4.10 -8.19 -6.58
N PHE A 169 -3.48 -8.94 -5.68
CA PHE A 169 -4.10 -10.08 -5.04
C PHE A 169 -4.38 -9.77 -3.57
N TRP A 170 -5.43 -10.34 -3.03
CA TRP A 170 -5.62 -10.42 -1.58
C TRP A 170 -6.41 -11.66 -1.20
N GLN A 171 -6.18 -12.12 0.01
CA GLN A 171 -6.91 -13.24 0.60
C GLN A 171 -8.20 -12.74 1.23
N THR A 172 -9.28 -13.50 1.07
CA THR A 172 -10.51 -13.23 1.80
C THR A 172 -10.44 -13.86 3.21
N PRO A 173 -11.22 -13.40 4.19
CA PRO A 173 -11.27 -13.99 5.53
C PRO A 173 -11.61 -15.49 5.53
N GLN A 174 -12.33 -15.95 4.51
CA GLN A 174 -12.67 -17.37 4.33
C GLN A 174 -11.55 -18.17 3.63
N GLY A 175 -10.36 -17.59 3.44
CA GLY A 175 -9.21 -18.23 2.80
C GLY A 175 -9.31 -18.37 1.28
N GLY A 176 -10.22 -17.64 0.63
CA GLY A 176 -10.25 -17.48 -0.82
C GLY A 176 -9.19 -16.51 -1.32
N LEU A 177 -9.07 -16.38 -2.63
CA LEU A 177 -8.20 -15.40 -3.28
C LEU A 177 -9.01 -14.55 -4.26
N GLN A 178 -8.78 -13.25 -4.23
CA GLN A 178 -9.33 -12.30 -5.17
C GLN A 178 -8.22 -11.60 -5.93
N PHE A 179 -8.54 -11.17 -7.15
CA PHE A 179 -7.65 -10.42 -8.03
C PHE A 179 -8.36 -9.20 -8.55
N CYS A 180 -7.76 -8.04 -8.34
CA CYS A 180 -8.28 -6.77 -8.82
C CYS A 180 -7.27 -6.13 -9.77
N TYR A 181 -7.76 -5.54 -10.82
CA TYR A 181 -6.95 -4.83 -11.80
C TYR A 181 -7.77 -3.70 -12.44
N ARG A 182 -7.08 -2.80 -13.12
CA ARG A 182 -7.72 -1.83 -14.00
C ARG A 182 -7.59 -2.32 -15.43
N VAL A 183 -8.71 -2.42 -16.16
CA VAL A 183 -8.67 -2.60 -17.62
C VAL A 183 -8.18 -1.31 -18.27
N ARG A 184 -7.47 -1.41 -19.40
CA ARG A 184 -6.81 -0.29 -20.10
C ARG A 184 -5.61 0.28 -19.31
N GLY A 185 -5.25 1.54 -19.59
CA GLY A 185 -4.02 2.16 -19.16
C GLY A 185 -4.11 3.00 -17.88
N ALA A 186 -3.03 3.70 -17.58
CA ALA A 186 -2.99 4.67 -16.50
C ALA A 186 -3.81 5.91 -16.84
N GLY A 187 -4.57 6.40 -15.86
CA GLY A 187 -5.42 7.58 -16.04
C GLY A 187 -6.69 7.33 -16.84
N ASP A 188 -6.92 6.08 -17.27
CA ASP A 188 -8.08 5.64 -18.03
C ASP A 188 -8.39 4.18 -17.71
N GLY A 189 -9.66 3.85 -17.53
CA GLY A 189 -10.10 2.47 -17.37
C GLY A 189 -10.85 2.17 -16.08
N ASP A 190 -11.46 1.01 -16.12
CA ASP A 190 -12.38 0.51 -15.11
C ASP A 190 -11.66 -0.43 -14.16
N ARG A 191 -11.95 -0.34 -12.86
CA ARG A 191 -11.52 -1.34 -11.89
C ARG A 191 -12.42 -2.56 -11.96
N VAL A 192 -11.78 -3.73 -12.01
CA VAL A 192 -12.44 -5.03 -12.11
C VAL A 192 -11.93 -5.94 -11.00
N LEU A 193 -12.85 -6.71 -10.42
CA LEU A 193 -12.59 -7.71 -9.40
C LEU A 193 -13.03 -9.08 -9.89
N VAL A 194 -12.20 -10.09 -9.68
CA VAL A 194 -12.49 -11.49 -10.01
C VAL A 194 -12.17 -12.40 -8.82
N ASP A 195 -12.91 -13.51 -8.70
CA ASP A 195 -12.73 -14.51 -7.64
C ASP A 195 -12.00 -15.73 -8.19
N TYR A 196 -11.04 -16.27 -7.44
CA TYR A 196 -10.43 -17.55 -7.74
C TYR A 196 -11.21 -18.69 -7.08
N SER A 197 -11.50 -19.72 -7.86
CA SER A 197 -12.13 -20.95 -7.38
C SER A 197 -11.07 -22.02 -7.09
N PRO A 198 -10.70 -22.30 -5.83
CA PRO A 198 -9.72 -23.34 -5.51
C PRO A 198 -10.22 -24.75 -5.86
N LYS A 199 -11.54 -24.95 -5.99
CA LYS A 199 -12.12 -26.24 -6.43
C LYS A 199 -11.78 -26.53 -7.88
N THR A 200 -12.02 -25.59 -8.79
CA THR A 200 -11.83 -25.75 -10.24
C THR A 200 -10.44 -25.29 -10.72
N GLY A 201 -9.76 -24.43 -9.99
CA GLY A 201 -8.51 -23.80 -10.40
C GLY A 201 -8.70 -22.65 -11.39
N ASN A 202 -9.93 -22.13 -11.53
CA ASN A 202 -10.28 -21.09 -12.50
C ASN A 202 -10.65 -19.79 -11.83
N TRP A 203 -10.48 -18.71 -12.53
CA TRP A 203 -11.01 -17.39 -12.20
C TRP A 203 -12.41 -17.20 -12.75
N GLY A 204 -13.22 -16.38 -12.10
CA GLY A 204 -14.57 -16.06 -12.54
C GLY A 204 -15.28 -15.06 -11.64
N GLY A 205 -16.58 -14.84 -11.87
CA GLY A 205 -17.36 -13.86 -11.09
C GLY A 205 -16.88 -12.42 -11.31
N THR A 206 -16.46 -12.10 -12.53
CA THR A 206 -15.95 -10.80 -12.93
C THR A 206 -16.96 -9.69 -12.65
N ARG A 207 -16.53 -8.65 -11.93
CA ARG A 207 -17.33 -7.50 -11.53
C ARG A 207 -16.59 -6.20 -11.77
N GLN A 208 -17.26 -5.25 -12.40
CA GLN A 208 -16.76 -3.89 -12.50
C GLN A 208 -17.09 -3.14 -11.21
N ILE A 209 -16.10 -2.46 -10.60
CA ILE A 209 -16.27 -1.74 -9.35
C ILE A 209 -16.50 -0.24 -9.61
N ASP A 210 -15.77 0.33 -10.55
CA ASP A 210 -15.95 1.72 -10.97
C ASP A 210 -15.83 1.85 -12.49
N SER A 211 -16.21 3.03 -13.02
CA SER A 211 -16.08 3.31 -14.44
C SER A 211 -15.19 4.50 -14.69
N GLY A 212 -14.28 4.34 -15.66
CA GLY A 212 -13.48 5.43 -16.21
C GLY A 212 -14.13 6.12 -17.42
N ALA A 213 -15.19 5.52 -17.98
CA ALA A 213 -15.87 6.02 -19.15
C ALA A 213 -17.04 6.94 -18.78
N GLY A 214 -17.26 7.98 -19.56
CA GLY A 214 -18.38 8.90 -19.40
C GLY A 214 -17.95 10.35 -19.21
N THR A 215 -18.93 11.20 -18.91
CA THR A 215 -18.71 12.60 -18.53
C THR A 215 -19.03 12.76 -17.05
N PHE A 216 -18.06 13.20 -16.29
CA PHE A 216 -18.17 13.36 -14.84
C PHE A 216 -18.23 14.85 -14.50
N LYS A 217 -19.17 15.22 -13.64
CA LYS A 217 -19.32 16.59 -13.13
C LYS A 217 -19.45 16.54 -11.61
N ASP A 218 -18.61 17.30 -10.95
CA ASP A 218 -18.62 17.49 -9.50
C ASP A 218 -18.27 18.94 -9.14
N HIS A 219 -18.04 19.21 -7.85
CA HIS A 219 -17.66 20.54 -7.37
C HIS A 219 -16.29 21.02 -7.88
N TRP A 220 -15.46 20.12 -8.44
CA TRP A 220 -14.19 20.47 -9.10
C TRP A 220 -14.31 20.74 -10.59
N GLY A 221 -15.51 20.60 -11.16
CA GLY A 221 -15.82 20.84 -12.56
C GLY A 221 -16.22 19.60 -13.32
N GLN A 222 -16.12 19.67 -14.65
CA GLN A 222 -16.49 18.59 -15.56
C GLN A 222 -15.26 18.00 -16.23
N SER A 223 -15.23 16.67 -16.36
CA SER A 223 -14.23 15.97 -17.15
C SER A 223 -14.85 14.89 -18.04
N PRO A 224 -14.21 14.55 -19.19
CA PRO A 224 -14.70 13.52 -20.10
C PRO A 224 -14.38 12.10 -19.63
N SER A 225 -13.50 11.93 -18.65
CA SER A 225 -13.09 10.63 -18.12
C SER A 225 -12.55 10.78 -16.70
N ARG A 226 -12.64 9.70 -15.92
CA ARG A 226 -12.03 9.62 -14.59
C ARG A 226 -11.58 8.21 -14.31
N CYS A 227 -10.66 8.04 -13.37
CA CYS A 227 -10.33 6.73 -12.83
C CYS A 227 -10.02 6.80 -11.35
N SER A 228 -10.28 5.70 -10.65
CA SER A 228 -9.97 5.56 -9.23
C SER A 228 -8.55 5.04 -9.04
N TYR A 229 -7.89 5.52 -7.98
CA TYR A 229 -6.61 5.01 -7.51
C TYR A 229 -6.76 4.55 -6.06
N PRO A 230 -6.96 3.23 -5.81
CA PRO A 230 -7.14 2.71 -4.46
C PRO A 230 -5.87 2.86 -3.62
N ASN A 231 -6.04 3.25 -2.35
CA ASN A 231 -4.97 3.25 -1.36
C ASN A 231 -4.71 1.86 -0.79
N GLY A 232 -5.72 1.00 -0.76
CA GLY A 232 -5.63 -0.38 -0.32
C GLY A 232 -6.99 -1.06 -0.34
N TYR A 233 -6.96 -2.38 -0.14
CA TYR A 233 -8.09 -3.24 0.14
C TYR A 233 -7.76 -3.99 1.41
N SER A 234 -8.56 -3.81 2.45
CA SER A 234 -8.28 -4.36 3.77
C SER A 234 -9.55 -4.90 4.40
N PHE A 235 -9.46 -6.11 4.93
CA PHE A 235 -10.57 -6.68 5.69
C PHE A 235 -10.53 -6.20 7.14
N GLY A 236 -11.69 -5.84 7.66
CA GLY A 236 -11.90 -5.58 9.08
C GLY A 236 -12.07 -6.88 9.89
N PRO A 237 -12.07 -6.77 11.23
CA PRO A 237 -12.31 -7.91 12.12
C PRO A 237 -13.71 -8.52 11.97
N ASP A 238 -14.65 -7.75 11.44
CA ASP A 238 -16.02 -8.16 11.07
C ASP A 238 -16.10 -8.90 9.73
N GLY A 239 -14.97 -9.01 9.01
CA GLY A 239 -14.91 -9.63 7.69
C GLY A 239 -15.33 -8.72 6.55
N ASN A 240 -15.60 -7.44 6.81
CA ASN A 240 -15.93 -6.46 5.78
C ASN A 240 -14.70 -6.01 5.01
N LEU A 241 -14.84 -5.91 3.69
CA LEU A 241 -13.81 -5.40 2.80
C LEU A 241 -13.93 -3.89 2.69
N HIS A 242 -12.93 -3.16 3.17
CA HIS A 242 -12.86 -1.70 3.09
C HIS A 242 -11.94 -1.26 1.98
N VAL A 243 -12.32 -0.19 1.27
CA VAL A 243 -11.49 0.45 0.26
C VAL A 243 -11.57 1.97 0.38
N THR A 244 -10.41 2.63 0.36
CA THR A 244 -10.30 4.06 0.11
C THR A 244 -9.59 4.30 -1.21
N TRP A 245 -9.94 5.37 -1.90
CA TRP A 245 -9.29 5.75 -3.16
C TRP A 245 -9.31 7.25 -3.38
N VAL A 246 -8.53 7.70 -4.34
CA VAL A 246 -8.61 9.06 -4.87
C VAL A 246 -9.07 9.01 -6.32
N TRP A 247 -9.77 10.05 -6.76
CA TRP A 247 -10.12 10.21 -8.17
C TRP A 247 -9.01 10.91 -8.94
N ARG A 248 -8.82 10.52 -10.18
CA ARG A 248 -8.04 11.25 -11.19
C ARG A 248 -8.92 11.60 -12.35
N GLU A 249 -8.96 12.86 -12.70
CA GLU A 249 -9.70 13.35 -13.85
C GLU A 249 -8.81 13.35 -15.10
N GLY A 250 -9.27 12.70 -16.16
CA GLY A 250 -8.54 12.60 -17.42
C GLY A 250 -7.18 11.91 -17.28
N LYS A 251 -6.29 12.13 -18.26
CA LYS A 251 -4.95 11.53 -18.32
C LYS A 251 -3.88 12.30 -17.53
N GLY A 252 -4.17 13.53 -17.06
CA GLY A 252 -3.26 14.31 -16.23
C GLY A 252 -3.19 13.84 -14.78
N ASN A 253 -2.28 14.42 -13.99
CA ASN A 253 -2.19 14.18 -12.55
C ASN A 253 -3.18 15.07 -11.77
N ALA A 254 -4.41 15.19 -12.26
CA ALA A 254 -5.49 15.96 -11.64
C ALA A 254 -6.21 15.12 -10.59
N ASN A 255 -5.46 14.67 -9.57
CA ASN A 255 -6.03 13.88 -8.48
C ASN A 255 -6.78 14.79 -7.50
N HIS A 256 -7.89 14.30 -6.97
CA HIS A 256 -8.69 15.01 -5.99
C HIS A 256 -9.47 14.05 -5.09
N ASP A 257 -9.94 14.55 -4.00
CA ASP A 257 -10.80 13.89 -3.03
C ASP A 257 -10.31 12.54 -2.51
N LEU A 258 -10.57 12.28 -1.26
CA LEU A 258 -10.46 10.95 -0.66
C LEU A 258 -11.85 10.35 -0.57
N MET A 259 -12.01 9.16 -1.10
CA MET A 259 -13.26 8.41 -1.19
C MET A 259 -13.20 7.17 -0.32
N TYR A 260 -14.38 6.63 0.06
CA TYR A 260 -14.51 5.40 0.84
C TYR A 260 -15.79 4.64 0.50
N SER A 261 -15.69 3.33 0.46
CA SER A 261 -16.82 2.39 0.51
C SER A 261 -16.37 1.08 1.18
N TYR A 262 -17.34 0.26 1.57
CA TYR A 262 -17.06 -1.07 2.09
C TYR A 262 -18.05 -2.11 1.55
N SER A 263 -17.71 -3.39 1.69
CA SER A 263 -18.52 -4.51 1.23
C SER A 263 -18.55 -5.61 2.28
N GLU A 264 -19.72 -6.15 2.56
CA GLU A 264 -19.98 -7.23 3.51
C GLU A 264 -19.95 -8.62 2.83
N ASP A 265 -19.86 -8.65 1.50
CA ASP A 265 -19.99 -9.85 0.67
C ASP A 265 -18.82 -10.05 -0.31
N ASN A 266 -17.61 -9.65 0.10
CA ASN A 266 -16.38 -9.76 -0.68
C ASN A 266 -16.45 -9.00 -2.02
N GLY A 267 -17.06 -7.80 -2.03
CA GLY A 267 -17.07 -6.91 -3.19
C GLY A 267 -18.17 -7.20 -4.22
N ARG A 268 -19.24 -7.91 -3.84
CA ARG A 268 -20.42 -8.11 -4.70
C ARG A 268 -21.38 -6.94 -4.59
N THR A 269 -21.59 -6.46 -3.38
CA THR A 269 -22.34 -5.22 -3.11
C THR A 269 -21.48 -4.27 -2.30
N TRP A 270 -21.72 -2.98 -2.46
CA TRP A 270 -20.94 -1.93 -1.81
C TRP A 270 -21.84 -0.98 -1.05
N LEU A 271 -21.37 -0.51 0.07
CA LEU A 271 -22.06 0.37 1.00
C LEU A 271 -21.25 1.66 1.21
N ASN A 272 -21.95 2.77 1.42
CA ASN A 272 -21.33 4.04 1.81
C ASN A 272 -21.05 4.08 3.32
N ASN A 273 -20.52 5.19 3.81
CA ASN A 273 -20.18 5.36 5.24
C ASN A 273 -21.39 5.24 6.18
N LYS A 274 -22.62 5.41 5.70
CA LYS A 274 -23.86 5.30 6.45
C LYS A 274 -24.48 3.90 6.41
N GLY A 275 -23.89 2.95 5.68
CA GLY A 275 -24.46 1.63 5.44
C GLY A 275 -25.50 1.56 4.34
N GLU A 276 -25.62 2.60 3.53
CA GLU A 276 -26.55 2.63 2.41
C GLU A 276 -25.94 1.99 1.17
N LYS A 277 -26.72 1.20 0.45
CA LYS A 277 -26.26 0.46 -0.73
C LYS A 277 -25.91 1.43 -1.87
N LEU A 278 -24.75 1.25 -2.44
CA LEU A 278 -24.26 2.00 -3.57
C LEU A 278 -24.56 1.29 -4.89
N SER A 279 -24.85 2.07 -5.91
CA SER A 279 -24.82 1.56 -7.27
C SER A 279 -23.38 1.36 -7.74
N ILE A 280 -23.14 0.26 -8.45
CA ILE A 280 -21.88 0.02 -9.15
C ILE A 280 -22.13 0.05 -10.67
N PRO A 281 -21.17 0.52 -11.44
CA PRO A 281 -19.83 1.02 -11.03
C PRO A 281 -19.92 2.37 -10.28
N HIS A 282 -18.99 2.57 -9.33
CA HIS A 282 -18.88 3.87 -8.64
C HIS A 282 -18.54 4.98 -9.62
N VAL A 283 -19.19 6.11 -9.47
CA VAL A 283 -18.99 7.29 -10.36
C VAL A 283 -18.67 8.58 -9.59
N GLY A 284 -18.65 8.52 -8.28
CA GLY A 284 -18.49 9.66 -7.38
C GLY A 284 -19.85 10.13 -6.85
N SER A 285 -19.87 10.40 -5.56
CA SER A 285 -21.05 10.88 -4.84
C SER A 285 -20.58 11.53 -3.54
N PRO A 286 -21.24 12.58 -3.04
CA PRO A 286 -20.97 13.12 -1.71
C PRO A 286 -21.05 12.07 -0.60
N ASP A 287 -21.86 11.03 -0.76
CA ASP A 287 -22.08 9.99 0.25
C ASP A 287 -20.87 9.03 0.40
N ILE A 288 -19.92 9.05 -0.54
CA ILE A 288 -18.67 8.28 -0.49
C ILE A 288 -17.41 9.16 -0.34
N THR A 289 -17.60 10.50 -0.28
CA THR A 289 -16.48 11.43 -0.09
C THR A 289 -16.14 11.52 1.40
N VAL A 290 -14.88 11.19 1.71
CA VAL A 290 -14.28 11.31 3.05
C VAL A 290 -13.76 12.73 3.28
N ALA A 291 -12.99 13.22 2.31
CA ALA A 291 -12.40 14.56 2.36
C ALA A 291 -12.39 15.17 0.96
N ALA A 292 -12.90 16.41 0.87
CA ALA A 292 -12.83 17.21 -0.33
C ALA A 292 -11.44 17.85 -0.44
N ILE A 293 -10.59 17.26 -1.26
CA ILE A 293 -9.22 17.70 -1.49
C ILE A 293 -9.14 18.31 -2.89
N PRO A 294 -8.85 19.62 -3.01
CA PRO A 294 -8.80 20.30 -4.28
C PRO A 294 -7.76 19.74 -5.25
N ARG A 295 -8.10 19.70 -6.53
CA ARG A 295 -7.09 19.66 -7.57
C ARG A 295 -6.12 20.83 -7.38
N GLY A 296 -4.86 20.62 -7.64
CA GLY A 296 -3.84 21.67 -7.48
C GLY A 296 -3.11 21.67 -6.14
N LEU A 297 -3.57 20.90 -5.16
CA LEU A 297 -2.80 20.61 -3.94
C LEU A 297 -1.83 19.44 -4.11
N GLY A 298 -1.69 18.90 -5.30
CA GLY A 298 -0.70 17.87 -5.60
C GLY A 298 -0.99 16.53 -4.95
N LEU A 299 -2.25 16.17 -4.80
CA LEU A 299 -2.65 14.90 -4.18
C LEU A 299 -2.02 13.70 -4.92
N ILE A 300 -1.42 12.79 -4.15
CA ILE A 300 -0.86 11.54 -4.70
C ILE A 300 -1.97 10.60 -5.19
N ASN A 301 -1.68 9.88 -6.22
CA ASN A 301 -2.45 8.71 -6.62
C ASN A 301 -1.91 7.48 -5.90
N THR A 302 -2.73 6.84 -5.09
CA THR A 302 -2.38 5.71 -4.24
C THR A 302 -1.55 6.11 -3.01
N GLY A 303 -2.14 5.94 -1.86
CA GLY A 303 -1.50 6.05 -0.55
C GLY A 303 -1.36 4.67 0.11
N GLY A 304 -1.45 4.62 1.42
CA GLY A 304 -1.52 3.40 2.21
C GLY A 304 -2.84 3.28 2.95
N GLN A 305 -3.31 2.05 3.18
CA GLN A 305 -4.52 1.76 3.93
C GLN A 305 -4.33 0.54 4.83
N ALA A 306 -4.95 0.56 6.00
CA ALA A 306 -5.10 -0.59 6.89
C ALA A 306 -6.44 -0.51 7.63
N VAL A 307 -6.89 -1.66 8.18
CA VAL A 307 -8.00 -1.71 9.14
C VAL A 307 -7.46 -2.33 10.42
N ASP A 308 -7.79 -1.74 11.57
CA ASP A 308 -7.29 -2.20 12.85
C ASP A 308 -8.23 -3.25 13.51
N SER A 309 -7.80 -3.78 14.64
CA SER A 309 -8.52 -4.80 15.41
C SER A 309 -9.88 -4.35 15.96
N LYS A 310 -10.19 -3.04 15.91
CA LYS A 310 -11.48 -2.46 16.31
C LYS A 310 -12.34 -2.03 15.13
N GLY A 311 -11.92 -2.33 13.90
CA GLY A 311 -12.63 -1.96 12.67
C GLY A 311 -12.42 -0.50 12.24
N ARG A 312 -11.43 0.24 12.82
CA ARG A 312 -11.10 1.57 12.35
C ARG A 312 -10.33 1.47 11.04
N VAL A 313 -10.76 2.25 10.05
CA VAL A 313 -10.09 2.30 8.74
C VAL A 313 -9.09 3.45 8.75
N HIS A 314 -7.85 3.18 8.44
CA HIS A 314 -6.76 4.16 8.35
C HIS A 314 -6.34 4.32 6.90
N ALA A 315 -6.29 5.57 6.42
CA ALA A 315 -5.72 5.92 5.13
C ALA A 315 -4.65 6.99 5.33
N VAL A 316 -3.46 6.77 4.78
CA VAL A 316 -2.41 7.80 4.73
C VAL A 316 -2.09 8.09 3.28
N ILE A 317 -2.31 9.32 2.90
CA ILE A 317 -2.01 9.88 1.58
C ILE A 317 -1.17 11.14 1.76
N TRP A 318 -0.55 11.64 0.71
CA TRP A 318 0.10 12.94 0.82
C TRP A 318 -0.44 13.94 -0.20
N HIS A 319 -0.48 15.17 0.22
CA HIS A 319 -0.73 16.35 -0.59
C HIS A 319 -0.07 17.57 0.07
N CYS A 320 -0.10 18.70 -0.61
CA CYS A 320 0.24 20.00 -0.01
C CYS A 320 -1.00 20.58 0.68
N SER A 321 -0.80 21.46 1.64
CA SER A 321 -1.81 22.39 2.11
C SER A 321 -1.56 23.79 1.53
N LYS A 322 -2.51 24.70 1.68
CA LYS A 322 -2.29 26.09 1.26
C LYS A 322 -1.16 26.74 2.05
N GLU A 323 -1.06 26.40 3.32
CA GLU A 323 -0.06 26.87 4.26
C GLU A 323 1.34 26.35 3.88
N THR A 324 1.48 25.06 3.57
CA THR A 324 2.77 24.48 3.17
C THR A 324 3.22 24.99 1.80
N LEU A 325 2.30 25.25 0.87
CA LEU A 325 2.63 25.88 -0.41
C LEU A 325 3.09 27.32 -0.21
N ALA A 326 2.38 28.11 0.60
CA ALA A 326 2.75 29.49 0.89
C ALA A 326 4.12 29.61 1.56
N ALA A 327 4.48 28.67 2.45
CA ALA A 327 5.80 28.61 3.07
C ALA A 327 6.93 28.38 2.07
N GLU A 328 6.64 27.77 0.91
CA GLU A 328 7.59 27.58 -0.19
C GLU A 328 7.43 28.64 -1.31
N GLY A 329 6.69 29.73 -1.04
CA GLY A 329 6.42 30.79 -2.02
C GLY A 329 5.59 30.34 -3.21
N GLN A 330 4.79 29.30 -3.04
CA GLN A 330 3.99 28.68 -4.10
C GLN A 330 2.48 28.86 -3.86
N GLN A 331 1.72 28.69 -4.92
CA GLN A 331 0.27 28.68 -4.90
C GLN A 331 -0.27 27.32 -5.43
N PRO A 332 -1.50 26.93 -5.12
CA PRO A 332 -2.12 25.76 -5.74
C PRO A 332 -2.00 25.84 -7.26
N SER A 333 -1.60 24.73 -7.88
CA SER A 333 -1.50 24.67 -9.35
C SER A 333 -2.88 24.71 -9.99
N LYS A 334 -2.94 24.95 -11.31
CA LYS A 334 -4.21 24.94 -12.07
C LYS A 334 -4.73 23.52 -12.34
N GLY A 335 -4.48 22.57 -11.45
CA GLY A 335 -5.09 21.25 -11.48
C GLY A 335 -4.15 20.09 -11.86
N TYR A 336 -2.87 20.32 -12.08
CA TYR A 336 -1.92 19.28 -12.49
C TYR A 336 -0.67 19.28 -11.61
N GLY A 337 -0.03 18.10 -11.52
CA GLY A 337 1.23 17.93 -10.82
C GLY A 337 1.07 17.63 -9.33
N PHE A 338 2.21 17.34 -8.69
CA PHE A 338 2.26 16.91 -7.29
C PHE A 338 2.77 17.99 -6.32
N GLY A 339 2.87 19.23 -6.77
CA GLY A 339 3.42 20.32 -5.97
C GLY A 339 4.93 20.15 -5.65
N PRO A 340 5.55 21.17 -5.04
CA PRO A 340 6.96 21.11 -4.66
C PRO A 340 7.20 20.09 -3.55
N PRO A 341 8.29 19.29 -3.61
CA PRO A 341 8.58 18.26 -2.62
C PRO A 341 8.53 18.75 -1.16
N LYS A 342 9.11 19.91 -0.90
CA LYS A 342 9.19 20.48 0.47
C LYS A 342 7.82 20.85 1.06
N ALA A 343 6.80 21.12 0.23
CA ALA A 343 5.45 21.42 0.68
C ALA A 343 4.60 20.18 0.97
N ARG A 344 5.02 19.00 0.53
CA ARG A 344 4.23 17.77 0.67
C ARG A 344 4.25 17.28 2.10
N ARG A 345 3.06 16.92 2.62
CA ARG A 345 2.90 16.30 3.95
C ARG A 345 2.09 15.03 3.82
N TYR A 346 2.36 14.05 4.67
CA TYR A 346 1.43 12.95 4.86
C TYR A 346 0.25 13.42 5.66
N HIS A 347 -0.94 12.96 5.27
CA HIS A 347 -2.20 13.21 5.95
C HIS A 347 -2.79 11.87 6.34
N HIS A 348 -2.99 11.68 7.65
CA HIS A 348 -3.66 10.52 8.21
C HIS A 348 -5.14 10.82 8.33
N TYR A 349 -5.96 10.07 7.61
CA TYR A 349 -7.41 10.04 7.72
C TYR A 349 -7.80 8.72 8.38
N TRP A 350 -8.70 8.76 9.37
CA TRP A 350 -9.19 7.52 9.94
C TRP A 350 -10.69 7.60 10.24
N ARG A 351 -11.38 6.48 9.94
CA ARG A 351 -12.76 6.26 10.32
C ARG A 351 -12.75 5.61 11.70
N ASP A 352 -13.22 6.33 12.70
CA ASP A 352 -13.25 5.81 14.05
C ASP A 352 -14.44 4.88 14.27
N VAL A 353 -14.50 4.22 15.44
CA VAL A 353 -15.56 3.27 15.82
C VAL A 353 -16.96 3.88 15.82
N ASP A 354 -17.08 5.20 15.97
CA ASP A 354 -18.33 5.94 15.86
C ASP A 354 -18.76 6.21 14.39
N GLY A 355 -18.03 5.68 13.43
CA GLY A 355 -18.28 5.86 12.00
C GLY A 355 -17.87 7.24 11.44
N LYS A 356 -17.30 8.11 12.27
CA LYS A 356 -16.86 9.44 11.85
C LYS A 356 -15.43 9.41 11.35
N TRP A 357 -15.19 10.13 10.26
CA TRP A 357 -13.85 10.37 9.77
C TRP A 357 -13.17 11.50 10.51
N ARG A 358 -11.90 11.31 10.84
CA ARG A 358 -11.00 12.28 11.45
C ARG A 358 -9.76 12.44 10.60
N HIS A 359 -9.03 13.53 10.79
CA HIS A 359 -7.87 13.88 9.98
C HIS A 359 -6.76 14.50 10.82
N ARG A 360 -5.52 14.23 10.41
CA ARG A 360 -4.31 14.88 10.92
C ARG A 360 -3.25 15.01 9.82
N GLU A 361 -2.70 16.20 9.65
CA GLU A 361 -1.48 16.43 8.89
C GLU A 361 -0.28 16.00 9.77
N LEU A 362 0.67 15.25 9.17
CA LEU A 362 1.89 14.82 9.85
C LEU A 362 3.01 15.85 9.65
N PRO A 363 3.91 16.01 10.63
CA PRO A 363 4.88 17.12 10.61
C PRO A 363 6.02 16.95 9.63
N TRP A 364 6.13 15.78 8.98
CA TRP A 364 7.27 15.47 8.11
C TRP A 364 6.95 15.68 6.64
N MET A 365 7.97 16.08 5.90
CA MET A 365 7.93 16.04 4.44
C MET A 365 7.61 14.61 3.98
N ALA A 366 6.65 14.49 3.08
CA ALA A 366 6.32 13.21 2.50
C ALA A 366 7.42 12.74 1.53
N GLY A 367 7.70 11.44 1.59
CA GLY A 367 8.46 10.74 0.56
C GLY A 367 7.58 10.37 -0.62
N ASN A 368 7.57 9.09 -1.00
CA ASN A 368 6.63 8.59 -1.99
C ASN A 368 5.46 7.82 -1.32
N ARG A 369 4.93 6.78 -1.94
CA ARG A 369 3.77 6.03 -1.44
C ARG A 369 4.13 5.29 -0.16
N PRO A 370 3.42 5.55 0.95
CA PRO A 370 3.70 4.90 2.21
C PRO A 370 3.00 3.55 2.29
N LYS A 371 3.46 2.70 3.22
CA LYS A 371 2.68 1.57 3.74
C LYS A 371 2.12 1.92 5.11
N VAL A 372 0.90 1.49 5.37
CA VAL A 372 0.22 1.66 6.66
C VAL A 372 -0.09 0.29 7.22
N LEU A 373 0.24 0.07 8.47
CA LEU A 373 -0.09 -1.13 9.23
C LEU A 373 -0.73 -0.71 10.56
N THR A 374 -1.38 -1.66 11.21
CA THR A 374 -1.87 -1.48 12.58
C THR A 374 -1.41 -2.63 13.45
N ASP A 375 -1.12 -2.38 14.73
CA ASP A 375 -0.82 -3.43 15.67
C ASP A 375 -2.11 -3.95 16.38
N LEU A 376 -1.95 -4.95 17.23
CA LEU A 376 -3.07 -5.54 17.99
C LEU A 376 -3.74 -4.55 18.96
N ASN A 377 -3.05 -3.48 19.36
CA ASN A 377 -3.58 -2.41 20.21
C ASN A 377 -4.30 -1.33 19.40
N GLY A 378 -4.29 -1.45 18.06
CA GLY A 378 -4.84 -0.47 17.13
C GLY A 378 -3.95 0.77 16.95
N ASN A 379 -2.66 0.70 17.33
CA ASN A 379 -1.71 1.76 16.99
C ASN A 379 -1.43 1.72 15.49
N ALA A 380 -1.28 2.89 14.88
CA ALA A 380 -0.98 3.01 13.47
C ALA A 380 0.53 3.13 13.24
N LEU A 381 1.05 2.35 12.28
CA LEU A 381 2.42 2.40 11.82
C LEU A 381 2.45 2.96 10.40
N LEU A 382 3.35 3.91 10.16
CA LEU A 382 3.65 4.46 8.85
C LEU A 382 5.06 4.07 8.45
N ILE A 383 5.21 3.43 7.28
CA ILE A 383 6.49 2.97 6.72
C ILE A 383 6.69 3.66 5.37
N TRP A 384 7.80 4.35 5.21
CA TRP A 384 8.07 5.06 3.95
C TRP A 384 9.55 5.25 3.67
N GLY A 385 9.87 5.44 2.37
CA GLY A 385 11.15 5.96 1.93
C GLY A 385 11.18 7.47 2.10
N ALA A 386 12.04 7.98 2.96
CA ALA A 386 12.22 9.41 3.21
C ALA A 386 13.43 9.93 2.45
N ALA A 387 13.25 11.00 1.66
CA ALA A 387 14.34 11.63 0.95
C ALA A 387 15.46 12.07 1.91
N GLN A 388 16.70 11.72 1.58
CA GLN A 388 17.88 12.26 2.24
C GLN A 388 18.08 13.74 1.85
N PRO A 389 18.88 14.52 2.58
CA PRO A 389 19.11 15.95 2.27
C PRO A 389 19.67 16.19 0.87
N ASP A 390 20.46 15.25 0.35
CA ASP A 390 21.09 15.24 -0.96
C ASP A 390 20.31 14.43 -2.01
N ALA A 391 19.06 14.08 -1.73
CA ALA A 391 18.25 13.27 -2.62
C ALA A 391 18.03 13.97 -3.96
N GLU A 392 18.32 13.26 -5.04
CA GLU A 392 18.02 13.70 -6.40
C GLU A 392 16.55 13.43 -6.71
N TRP A 393 15.81 14.52 -6.93
CA TRP A 393 14.41 14.47 -7.32
C TRP A 393 14.28 14.46 -8.84
N PHE A 394 13.49 13.53 -9.37
CA PHE A 394 13.19 13.45 -10.79
C PHE A 394 11.71 13.19 -11.04
N GLY A 395 11.21 13.76 -12.13
CA GLY A 395 9.77 13.74 -12.40
C GLY A 395 8.96 14.38 -11.27
N SER A 396 7.73 13.93 -11.14
CA SER A 396 6.75 14.57 -10.25
C SER A 396 6.70 14.03 -8.82
N GLY A 397 7.62 13.17 -8.43
CA GLY A 397 7.56 12.61 -7.07
C GLY A 397 8.55 11.49 -6.78
N TRP A 398 9.42 11.21 -7.70
CA TRP A 398 10.46 10.21 -7.58
C TRP A 398 11.75 10.85 -7.09
N PHE A 399 12.52 10.11 -6.33
CA PHE A 399 13.85 10.49 -5.89
C PHE A 399 14.71 9.26 -5.66
N ARG A 400 16.03 9.46 -5.62
CA ARG A 400 17.01 8.48 -5.19
C ARG A 400 17.45 8.79 -3.77
N HIS A 401 18.13 7.87 -3.13
CA HIS A 401 18.71 8.02 -1.80
C HIS A 401 17.65 8.24 -0.72
N ALA A 402 16.81 7.23 -0.52
CA ALA A 402 15.88 7.19 0.59
C ALA A 402 16.49 6.53 1.83
N ASP A 403 16.12 7.05 3.01
CA ASP A 403 16.14 6.29 4.25
C ASP A 403 14.81 5.57 4.43
N LEU A 404 14.81 4.36 4.96
CA LEU A 404 13.58 3.76 5.47
C LEU A 404 13.24 4.40 6.83
N LYS A 405 12.10 5.04 6.92
CA LYS A 405 11.57 5.54 8.19
C LYS A 405 10.31 4.81 8.60
N ILE A 406 10.19 4.58 9.90
CA ILE A 406 9.01 4.00 10.51
C ILE A 406 8.55 4.96 11.61
N ALA A 407 7.27 5.36 11.56
CA ALA A 407 6.64 6.17 12.58
C ALA A 407 5.43 5.45 13.16
N VAL A 408 5.07 5.79 14.39
CA VAL A 408 3.94 5.21 15.12
C VAL A 408 3.12 6.33 15.75
N ALA A 409 1.79 6.16 15.74
CA ALA A 409 0.86 6.89 16.60
C ALA A 409 -0.01 5.92 17.36
N THR A 410 -0.34 6.27 18.61
CA THR A 410 -1.11 5.38 19.47
C THR A 410 -2.61 5.63 19.36
N ALA A 411 -3.38 4.54 19.41
CA ALA A 411 -4.85 4.63 19.50
C ALA A 411 -5.31 5.34 20.78
N LYS A 412 -4.54 5.19 21.87
CA LYS A 412 -4.82 5.83 23.17
C LYS A 412 -4.75 7.36 23.09
N SER A 413 -3.85 7.92 22.29
CA SER A 413 -3.74 9.36 22.07
C SER A 413 -4.76 9.90 21.05
N GLY A 414 -5.57 9.04 20.43
CA GLY A 414 -6.37 9.41 19.26
C GLY A 414 -5.50 9.81 18.07
N TYR A 415 -4.35 9.16 17.92
CA TYR A 415 -3.36 9.37 16.84
C TYR A 415 -2.78 10.80 16.79
N THR A 416 -2.64 11.43 17.96
CA THR A 416 -2.04 12.77 18.08
C THR A 416 -0.53 12.75 18.33
N ASP A 417 0.03 11.60 18.71
CA ASP A 417 1.40 11.41 19.19
C ASP A 417 2.33 10.78 18.13
N TRP A 418 2.10 11.07 16.85
CA TRP A 418 2.95 10.57 15.77
C TRP A 418 4.42 10.89 16.03
N ARG A 419 5.27 9.86 16.04
CA ARG A 419 6.71 9.98 16.19
C ARG A 419 7.45 8.95 15.35
N ILE A 420 8.63 9.31 14.85
CA ILE A 420 9.55 8.38 14.20
C ILE A 420 10.16 7.49 15.30
N VAL A 421 10.02 6.18 15.13
CA VAL A 421 10.53 5.18 16.07
C VAL A 421 11.73 4.40 15.51
N HIS A 422 11.96 4.49 14.19
CA HIS A 422 13.14 3.89 13.56
C HIS A 422 13.52 4.64 12.29
N VAL A 423 14.84 4.70 12.04
CA VAL A 423 15.45 5.15 10.80
C VAL A 423 16.52 4.15 10.40
N GLU A 424 16.28 3.43 9.30
CA GLU A 424 17.29 2.60 8.65
C GLU A 424 17.92 3.42 7.53
N ARG A 425 19.23 3.62 7.59
CA ARG A 425 19.95 4.44 6.61
C ARG A 425 20.08 3.72 5.28
N GLY A 426 19.72 4.46 4.22
CA GLY A 426 19.93 4.03 2.85
C GLY A 426 21.37 4.14 2.38
N PRO A 427 21.60 4.17 1.07
CA PRO A 427 20.66 4.68 0.05
C PRO A 427 19.69 3.61 -0.47
N PHE A 428 18.38 3.82 -0.33
CA PHE A 428 17.36 2.94 -0.86
C PHE A 428 16.55 3.58 -2.00
N ALA A 429 15.89 2.75 -2.80
CA ALA A 429 14.81 3.19 -3.67
C ALA A 429 13.66 3.78 -2.85
N ASN A 430 12.89 4.68 -3.44
CA ASN A 430 12.00 5.57 -2.70
C ASN A 430 10.67 4.95 -2.23
N GLU A 431 10.31 3.74 -2.65
CA GLU A 431 9.16 3.01 -2.13
C GLU A 431 9.60 1.67 -1.54
N MET A 432 8.81 1.16 -0.62
CA MET A 432 9.11 -0.04 0.14
C MET A 432 7.86 -0.91 0.27
N LEU A 433 8.04 -2.22 0.35
CA LEU A 433 6.95 -3.16 0.58
C LEU A 433 7.04 -3.70 2.00
N ALA A 434 5.89 -3.90 2.65
CA ALA A 434 5.80 -4.50 3.97
C ALA A 434 5.00 -5.80 3.91
N ASP A 435 5.48 -6.83 4.59
CA ASP A 435 4.79 -8.12 4.71
C ASP A 435 3.66 -8.02 5.73
N THR A 436 2.48 -7.66 5.25
CA THR A 436 1.29 -7.49 6.09
C THR A 436 0.85 -8.80 6.75
N HIS A 437 1.01 -9.93 6.07
CA HIS A 437 0.64 -11.26 6.60
C HIS A 437 1.53 -11.68 7.76
N ARG A 438 2.84 -11.45 7.68
CA ARG A 438 3.77 -11.74 8.76
C ARG A 438 3.52 -10.83 9.96
N TRP A 439 3.33 -9.53 9.70
CA TRP A 439 3.01 -8.58 10.74
C TRP A 439 1.75 -8.97 11.54
N GLN A 440 0.66 -9.30 10.84
CA GLN A 440 -0.59 -9.71 11.47
C GLN A 440 -0.48 -11.02 12.24
N ARG A 441 0.34 -11.96 11.75
CA ARG A 441 0.47 -13.28 12.36
C ARG A 441 1.34 -13.30 13.61
N ASP A 442 2.51 -12.67 13.57
CA ASP A 442 3.52 -12.81 14.63
C ASP A 442 4.17 -11.49 15.08
N GLY A 443 3.70 -10.36 14.60
CA GLY A 443 4.21 -9.04 14.97
C GLY A 443 5.63 -8.74 14.47
N THR A 444 6.12 -9.50 13.48
CA THR A 444 7.39 -9.19 12.82
C THR A 444 7.12 -8.31 11.60
N LEU A 445 7.63 -7.10 11.62
CA LEU A 445 7.62 -6.18 10.49
C LEU A 445 8.78 -6.53 9.56
N SER A 446 8.49 -7.14 8.42
CA SER A 446 9.46 -7.39 7.34
C SER A 446 9.23 -6.36 6.24
N VAL A 447 10.27 -5.59 5.93
CA VAL A 447 10.23 -4.54 4.91
C VAL A 447 11.23 -4.87 3.81
N MET A 448 10.73 -4.95 2.58
CA MET A 448 11.56 -5.12 1.39
C MET A 448 12.07 -3.76 0.93
N VAL A 449 13.37 -3.64 0.79
CA VAL A 449 14.09 -2.47 0.31
C VAL A 449 15.05 -2.86 -0.80
N GLN A 450 15.21 -1.99 -1.79
CA GLN A 450 16.24 -2.13 -2.82
C GLN A 450 17.25 -0.99 -2.69
N GLU A 451 18.54 -1.32 -2.71
CA GLU A 451 19.59 -0.29 -2.70
C GLU A 451 19.58 0.50 -4.02
N THR A 452 19.81 1.79 -3.94
CA THR A 452 19.85 2.67 -5.12
C THR A 452 21.06 2.34 -5.98
N ALA A 453 20.86 2.32 -7.30
CA ALA A 453 21.90 2.24 -8.32
C ALA A 453 21.49 3.04 -9.55
N ASP A 454 22.37 3.18 -10.50
CA ASP A 454 22.06 3.79 -11.77
C ASP A 454 21.06 2.97 -12.59
N HIS A 455 20.41 3.62 -13.53
CA HIS A 455 19.44 2.98 -14.41
C HIS A 455 20.09 1.81 -15.17
N HIS A 456 19.47 0.63 -15.08
CA HIS A 456 19.93 -0.67 -15.58
C HIS A 456 21.14 -1.29 -14.86
N VAL A 457 21.70 -0.65 -13.85
CA VAL A 457 22.73 -1.28 -13.00
C VAL A 457 22.02 -2.07 -11.90
N PRO A 458 22.22 -3.40 -11.83
CA PRO A 458 21.62 -4.19 -10.76
C PRO A 458 22.07 -3.76 -9.37
N SER A 459 21.21 -3.95 -8.38
CA SER A 459 21.51 -3.60 -7.00
C SER A 459 20.94 -4.61 -6.01
N ARG A 460 21.35 -4.50 -4.75
CA ARG A 460 20.96 -5.42 -3.70
C ARG A 460 19.50 -5.24 -3.32
N LEU A 461 18.76 -6.36 -3.30
CA LEU A 461 17.39 -6.45 -2.78
C LEU A 461 17.44 -7.15 -1.42
N ARG A 462 16.86 -6.53 -0.40
CA ARG A 462 16.98 -6.98 0.99
C ARG A 462 15.63 -6.97 1.69
N ILE A 463 15.51 -7.80 2.73
CA ILE A 463 14.43 -7.74 3.72
C ILE A 463 15.04 -7.27 5.04
N VAL A 464 14.55 -6.15 5.55
CA VAL A 464 14.89 -5.65 6.89
C VAL A 464 13.75 -6.01 7.84
N GLU A 465 14.06 -6.58 8.99
CA GLU A 465 13.08 -7.08 9.94
C GLU A 465 13.14 -6.34 11.27
N PHE A 466 11.95 -6.08 11.83
CA PHE A 466 11.79 -5.39 13.11
C PHE A 466 10.75 -6.09 13.98
N ARG A 467 10.88 -5.91 15.30
CA ARG A 467 9.85 -6.28 16.27
C ARG A 467 9.62 -5.15 17.27
N ILE A 468 8.39 -5.05 17.75
CA ILE A 468 8.07 -4.17 18.87
C ILE A 468 8.81 -4.70 20.10
N ARG A 469 9.60 -3.84 20.77
CA ARG A 469 10.20 -4.13 22.06
C ARG A 469 9.08 -4.26 23.11
N LYS A 470 9.15 -5.35 23.87
CA LYS A 470 8.23 -5.60 25.00
C LYS A 470 8.66 -4.81 26.21
#